data_76c198488d15119d7e9cffb2b40824fa
#
_entry.id   76c198488d15119d7e9cffb2b40824fa
#
_cell.length_a   1.000
_cell.length_b   1.000
_cell.length_c   1.000
_cell.angle_alpha   90.00
_cell.angle_beta   90.00
_cell.angle_gamma   90.00
#
_symmetry.space_group_name_H-M   'P 1'
#
loop_
_entity.id
_entity.type
_entity.pdbx_description
1 polymer ?
#
loop_
_entity_poly.entity_id
_entity_poly.type
_entity_poly.pdbx_seq_one_letter_code
_entity_poly.pdbx_strand_id
1 'polypeptide(L)'
;MRVGILISGFGSNMIKLIESCEKENTRASINIVISNNPNAKGLEYAKSKGIRVHSIDHKLFKDRKNFDEAVNEILTNNNIDFICNAGFMRIHGEDFVKNWFNKHLNIHPALLPSFKGLNTHQRAIDQGVKFSGCTVHMVRSGVDEGPIISQAVTSVDSDDNAKLLSARILNLEHRLYPLCLQLFAEDLVSIAQDKVIYTEKALEVLREFKI
;
A
#
# COMPACT_ATOMS: atom_id res chain seq x y z
N MET A 1 0.23 -15.87 6.29
CA MET A 1 -0.76 -14.83 5.91
C MET A 1 -0.83 -14.74 4.39
N ARG A 2 -2.01 -14.97 3.80
CA ARG A 2 -2.22 -14.91 2.34
C ARG A 2 -2.62 -13.50 1.95
N VAL A 3 -1.82 -12.88 1.08
CA VAL A 3 -1.94 -11.45 0.73
C VAL A 3 -2.46 -11.29 -0.69
N GLY A 4 -3.45 -10.41 -0.86
CA GLY A 4 -3.88 -9.87 -2.14
C GLY A 4 -3.31 -8.46 -2.34
N ILE A 5 -2.81 -8.17 -3.55
CA ILE A 5 -2.32 -6.83 -3.89
C ILE A 5 -3.24 -6.20 -4.93
N LEU A 6 -3.63 -4.95 -4.70
CA LEU A 6 -4.41 -4.14 -5.64
C LEU A 6 -3.50 -3.10 -6.31
N ILE A 7 -3.56 -3.03 -7.64
CA ILE A 7 -2.75 -2.10 -8.45
C ILE A 7 -3.61 -1.42 -9.52
N SER A 8 -3.14 -0.29 -10.07
CA SER A 8 -3.74 0.36 -11.25
C SER A 8 -2.78 0.51 -12.43
N GLY A 9 -1.48 0.26 -12.24
CA GLY A 9 -0.46 0.55 -13.25
C GLY A 9 0.74 -0.39 -13.20
N PHE A 10 1.94 0.19 -13.16
CA PHE A 10 3.19 -0.57 -13.18
C PHE A 10 3.41 -1.42 -11.92
N GLY A 11 2.99 -0.94 -10.76
CA GLY A 11 3.07 -1.69 -9.51
C GLY A 11 4.48 -1.84 -8.93
N SER A 12 5.31 -0.79 -8.94
CA SER A 12 6.67 -0.86 -8.39
C SER A 12 6.70 -1.29 -6.91
N ASN A 13 5.78 -0.78 -6.10
CA ASN A 13 5.58 -1.23 -4.72
C ASN A 13 5.14 -2.69 -4.63
N MET A 14 4.24 -3.14 -5.53
CA MET A 14 3.86 -4.56 -5.63
C MET A 14 5.09 -5.45 -5.87
N ILE A 15 5.99 -5.05 -6.78
CA ILE A 15 7.24 -5.79 -7.05
C ILE A 15 8.03 -5.98 -5.75
N LYS A 16 8.20 -4.92 -4.95
CA LYS A 16 8.95 -4.99 -3.69
C LYS A 16 8.25 -5.82 -2.61
N LEU A 17 6.93 -5.80 -2.57
CA LEU A 17 6.15 -6.70 -1.71
C LEU A 17 6.35 -8.18 -2.12
N ILE A 18 6.30 -8.49 -3.41
CA ILE A 18 6.54 -9.84 -3.93
C ILE A 18 7.96 -10.30 -3.57
N GLU A 19 8.98 -9.51 -3.91
CA GLU A 19 10.38 -9.82 -3.61
C GLU A 19 10.62 -10.05 -2.11
N SER A 20 9.94 -9.31 -1.24
CA SER A 20 10.07 -9.48 0.20
C SER A 20 9.43 -10.77 0.71
N CYS A 21 8.36 -11.24 0.07
CA CYS A 21 7.67 -12.47 0.42
C CYS A 21 8.31 -13.73 -0.19
N GLU A 22 9.25 -13.57 -1.14
CA GLU A 22 10.05 -14.68 -1.69
C GLU A 22 11.25 -15.04 -0.79
N LYS A 23 11.56 -14.23 0.23
CA LYS A 23 12.66 -14.48 1.15
C LYS A 23 12.35 -15.66 2.08
N GLU A 24 13.39 -16.38 2.49
CA GLU A 24 13.26 -17.45 3.48
C GLU A 24 12.67 -16.93 4.80
N ASN A 25 11.87 -17.78 5.45
CA ASN A 25 11.25 -17.52 6.76
C ASN A 25 10.20 -16.38 6.80
N THR A 26 9.67 -15.93 5.67
CA THR A 26 8.53 -14.99 5.71
C THR A 26 7.22 -15.72 6.04
N ARG A 27 6.35 -15.06 6.83
CA ARG A 27 5.02 -15.58 7.13
C ARG A 27 3.93 -15.03 6.20
N ALA A 28 4.30 -14.17 5.25
CA ALA A 28 3.41 -13.65 4.21
C ALA A 28 3.68 -14.32 2.86
N SER A 29 2.64 -14.56 2.08
CA SER A 29 2.73 -15.01 0.69
C SER A 29 1.80 -14.19 -0.18
N ILE A 30 2.26 -13.77 -1.35
CA ILE A 30 1.41 -13.07 -2.32
C ILE A 30 0.66 -14.10 -3.14
N ASN A 31 -0.66 -14.17 -2.96
CA ASN A 31 -1.51 -15.19 -3.58
C ASN A 31 -2.22 -14.69 -4.83
N ILE A 32 -2.48 -13.39 -4.91
CA ILE A 32 -3.19 -12.78 -6.02
C ILE A 32 -2.81 -11.32 -6.20
N VAL A 33 -2.77 -10.88 -7.45
CA VAL A 33 -2.69 -9.46 -7.82
C VAL A 33 -3.92 -9.11 -8.66
N ILE A 34 -4.64 -8.08 -8.25
CA ILE A 34 -5.84 -7.58 -8.95
C ILE A 34 -5.56 -6.17 -9.46
N SER A 35 -5.93 -5.90 -10.71
CA SER A 35 -5.89 -4.54 -11.26
C SER A 35 -7.27 -4.10 -11.73
N ASN A 36 -7.59 -2.82 -11.45
CA ASN A 36 -8.77 -2.15 -12.03
C ASN A 36 -8.55 -1.66 -13.46
N ASN A 37 -7.36 -1.91 -14.02
CA ASN A 37 -6.98 -1.57 -15.39
C ASN A 37 -6.43 -2.81 -16.08
N PRO A 38 -7.10 -3.32 -17.13
CA PRO A 38 -6.64 -4.50 -17.87
C PRO A 38 -5.23 -4.34 -18.49
N ASN A 39 -4.82 -3.10 -18.78
CA ASN A 39 -3.53 -2.79 -19.39
C ASN A 39 -2.42 -2.50 -18.35
N ALA A 40 -2.63 -2.83 -17.09
CA ALA A 40 -1.65 -2.61 -16.03
C ALA A 40 -0.44 -3.54 -16.22
N LYS A 41 0.73 -2.97 -16.51
CA LYS A 41 1.98 -3.73 -16.74
C LYS A 41 2.40 -4.58 -15.54
N GLY A 42 1.99 -4.19 -14.33
CA GLY A 42 2.26 -4.96 -13.12
C GLY A 42 1.66 -6.38 -13.14
N LEU A 43 0.57 -6.60 -13.88
CA LEU A 43 -0.03 -7.93 -14.03
C LEU A 43 0.92 -8.92 -14.74
N GLU A 44 1.66 -8.45 -15.75
CA GLU A 44 2.64 -9.27 -16.46
C GLU A 44 3.76 -9.74 -15.54
N TYR A 45 4.28 -8.82 -14.71
CA TYR A 45 5.29 -9.16 -13.72
C TYR A 45 4.77 -10.19 -12.70
N ALA A 46 3.60 -9.97 -12.11
CA ALA A 46 3.02 -10.92 -11.16
C ALA A 46 2.80 -12.31 -11.79
N LYS A 47 2.33 -12.35 -13.04
CA LYS A 47 2.16 -13.60 -13.80
C LYS A 47 3.49 -14.31 -14.04
N SER A 48 4.57 -13.58 -14.37
CA SER A 48 5.91 -14.16 -14.55
C SER A 48 6.48 -14.78 -13.28
N LYS A 49 6.00 -14.35 -12.11
CA LYS A 49 6.31 -14.92 -10.80
C LYS A 49 5.39 -16.07 -10.37
N GLY A 50 4.52 -16.55 -11.26
CA GLY A 50 3.56 -17.63 -10.96
C GLY A 50 2.41 -17.21 -10.04
N ILE A 51 2.24 -15.91 -9.79
CA ILE A 51 1.16 -15.36 -8.94
C ILE A 51 -0.11 -15.26 -9.78
N ARG A 52 -1.26 -15.63 -9.20
CA ARG A 52 -2.57 -15.44 -9.83
C ARG A 52 -2.81 -13.96 -10.10
N VAL A 53 -3.36 -13.65 -11.27
CA VAL A 53 -3.70 -12.29 -11.65
C VAL A 53 -5.15 -12.19 -12.09
N HIS A 54 -5.80 -11.08 -11.72
CA HIS A 54 -7.11 -10.72 -12.24
C HIS A 54 -7.10 -9.27 -12.73
N SER A 55 -7.77 -9.02 -13.86
CA SER A 55 -8.07 -7.66 -14.29
C SER A 55 -9.57 -7.44 -14.32
N ILE A 56 -10.02 -6.36 -13.68
CA ILE A 56 -11.42 -5.98 -13.59
C ILE A 56 -11.53 -4.55 -14.08
N ASP A 57 -11.98 -4.36 -15.32
CA ASP A 57 -12.16 -2.98 -15.81
C ASP A 57 -13.27 -2.29 -15.03
N HIS A 58 -12.89 -1.34 -14.18
CA HIS A 58 -13.83 -0.59 -13.36
C HIS A 58 -14.85 0.21 -14.17
N LYS A 59 -14.57 0.49 -15.45
CA LYS A 59 -15.47 1.23 -16.36
C LYS A 59 -16.68 0.39 -16.79
N LEU A 60 -16.62 -0.93 -16.64
CA LEU A 60 -17.70 -1.85 -16.97
C LEU A 60 -18.76 -1.95 -15.85
N PHE A 61 -18.51 -1.31 -14.71
CA PHE A 61 -19.43 -1.35 -13.58
C PHE A 61 -20.25 -0.08 -13.50
N LYS A 62 -21.52 -0.24 -13.15
CA LYS A 62 -22.49 0.86 -13.01
C LYS A 62 -22.05 1.88 -11.96
N ASP A 63 -21.46 1.39 -10.86
CA ASP A 63 -21.06 2.20 -9.73
C ASP A 63 -19.89 1.55 -8.96
N ARG A 64 -19.38 2.26 -7.95
CA ARG A 64 -18.30 1.80 -7.08
C ARG A 64 -18.66 0.54 -6.31
N LYS A 65 -19.91 0.44 -5.81
CA LYS A 65 -20.34 -0.68 -4.99
C LYS A 65 -20.23 -2.00 -5.75
N ASN A 66 -20.78 -2.06 -6.98
CA ASN A 66 -20.72 -3.25 -7.80
C ASN A 66 -19.29 -3.65 -8.16
N PHE A 67 -18.39 -2.69 -8.38
CA PHE A 67 -16.98 -2.94 -8.60
C PHE A 67 -16.31 -3.53 -7.33
N ASP A 68 -16.52 -2.92 -6.18
CA ASP A 68 -15.95 -3.37 -4.90
C ASP A 68 -16.48 -4.77 -4.51
N GLU A 69 -17.74 -5.08 -4.79
CA GLU A 69 -18.33 -6.41 -4.60
C GLU A 69 -17.60 -7.47 -5.45
N ALA A 70 -17.33 -7.18 -6.72
CA ALA A 70 -16.58 -8.07 -7.60
C ALA A 70 -15.13 -8.29 -7.13
N VAL A 71 -14.45 -7.23 -6.69
CA VAL A 71 -13.11 -7.34 -6.08
C VAL A 71 -13.16 -8.18 -4.80
N ASN A 72 -14.14 -7.93 -3.94
CA ASN A 72 -14.32 -8.66 -2.68
C ASN A 72 -14.57 -10.16 -2.92
N GLU A 73 -15.40 -10.51 -3.90
CA GLU A 73 -15.67 -11.89 -4.27
C GLU A 73 -14.39 -12.62 -4.71
N ILE A 74 -13.57 -12.00 -5.57
CA ILE A 74 -12.30 -12.58 -6.00
C ILE A 74 -11.36 -12.79 -4.82
N LEU A 75 -11.22 -11.81 -3.93
CA LEU A 75 -10.36 -11.91 -2.75
C LEU A 75 -10.81 -13.04 -1.83
N THR A 76 -12.11 -13.14 -1.57
CA THR A 76 -12.72 -14.16 -0.71
C THR A 76 -12.56 -15.57 -1.31
N ASN A 77 -12.85 -15.74 -2.61
CA ASN A 77 -12.71 -17.00 -3.30
C ASN A 77 -11.25 -17.51 -3.39
N ASN A 78 -10.28 -16.59 -3.28
CA ASN A 78 -8.86 -16.93 -3.17
C ASN A 78 -8.37 -17.03 -1.72
N ASN A 79 -9.30 -17.01 -0.75
CA ASN A 79 -9.01 -17.11 0.69
C ASN A 79 -7.95 -16.09 1.16
N ILE A 80 -8.03 -14.85 0.72
CA ILE A 80 -7.10 -13.80 1.12
C ILE A 80 -7.35 -13.39 2.57
N ASP A 81 -6.27 -13.23 3.32
CA ASP A 81 -6.31 -12.84 4.73
C ASP A 81 -6.07 -11.34 4.90
N PHE A 82 -5.32 -10.72 3.96
CA PHE A 82 -4.83 -9.35 4.07
C PHE A 82 -4.68 -8.69 2.70
N ILE A 83 -4.93 -7.38 2.60
CA ILE A 83 -4.84 -6.61 1.35
C ILE A 83 -3.74 -5.54 1.44
N CYS A 84 -3.01 -5.33 0.34
CA CYS A 84 -2.09 -4.23 0.15
C CYS A 84 -2.47 -3.43 -1.11
N ASN A 85 -2.79 -2.14 -0.97
CA ASN A 85 -2.87 -1.23 -2.12
C ASN A 85 -1.46 -0.79 -2.53
N ALA A 86 -1.07 -1.06 -3.76
CA ALA A 86 0.23 -0.70 -4.31
C ALA A 86 0.06 0.18 -5.57
N GLY A 87 -0.29 1.44 -5.36
CA GLY A 87 -0.64 2.36 -6.44
C GLY A 87 -2.02 2.06 -7.02
N PHE A 88 -2.98 1.71 -6.19
CA PHE A 88 -4.38 1.52 -6.58
C PHE A 88 -5.12 2.85 -6.55
N MET A 89 -5.58 3.31 -7.74
CA MET A 89 -6.13 4.66 -7.94
C MET A 89 -7.65 4.74 -7.79
N ARG A 90 -8.25 3.85 -6.98
CA ARG A 90 -9.69 3.86 -6.69
C ARG A 90 -9.91 3.99 -5.19
N ILE A 91 -10.96 4.73 -4.84
CA ILE A 91 -11.44 4.82 -3.46
C ILE A 91 -12.47 3.71 -3.26
N HIS A 92 -12.27 2.90 -2.25
CA HIS A 92 -13.23 1.85 -1.87
C HIS A 92 -14.46 2.42 -1.15
N GLY A 93 -15.59 1.76 -1.30
CA GLY A 93 -16.81 2.06 -0.54
C GLY A 93 -16.73 1.55 0.90
N GLU A 94 -17.64 2.05 1.73
CA GLU A 94 -17.68 1.72 3.17
C GLU A 94 -17.82 0.23 3.45
N ASP A 95 -18.66 -0.48 2.68
CA ASP A 95 -18.88 -1.92 2.84
C ASP A 95 -17.59 -2.72 2.61
N PHE A 96 -16.81 -2.36 1.55
CA PHE A 96 -15.53 -2.99 1.29
C PHE A 96 -14.53 -2.72 2.43
N VAL A 97 -14.42 -1.47 2.86
CA VAL A 97 -13.53 -1.09 3.97
C VAL A 97 -13.91 -1.81 5.27
N LYS A 98 -15.21 -1.99 5.54
CA LYS A 98 -15.71 -2.71 6.70
C LYS A 98 -15.38 -4.20 6.63
N ASN A 99 -15.51 -4.85 5.48
CA ASN A 99 -15.16 -6.26 5.27
C ASN A 99 -13.68 -6.54 5.52
N TRP A 100 -12.82 -5.56 5.18
CA TRP A 100 -11.37 -5.64 5.31
C TRP A 100 -10.82 -4.77 6.45
N PHE A 101 -11.64 -4.45 7.44
CA PHE A 101 -11.25 -3.62 8.58
C PHE A 101 -10.04 -4.24 9.30
N ASN A 102 -9.01 -3.43 9.53
CA ASN A 102 -7.71 -3.84 10.09
C ASN A 102 -6.95 -4.92 9.31
N LYS A 103 -7.32 -5.17 8.05
CA LYS A 103 -6.69 -6.14 7.15
C LYS A 103 -6.34 -5.54 5.79
N HIS A 104 -6.23 -4.22 5.71
CA HIS A 104 -6.03 -3.51 4.45
C HIS A 104 -5.05 -2.35 4.64
N LEU A 105 -3.85 -2.50 4.08
CA LEU A 105 -2.80 -1.47 4.07
C LEU A 105 -2.80 -0.67 2.78
N ASN A 106 -2.39 0.58 2.89
CA ASN A 106 -2.03 1.44 1.78
C ASN A 106 -0.68 2.11 2.03
N ILE A 107 0.03 2.45 0.95
CA ILE A 107 1.19 3.34 0.99
C ILE A 107 0.84 4.64 0.28
N HIS A 108 1.14 5.77 0.93
CA HIS A 108 0.84 7.10 0.44
C HIS A 108 2.13 7.95 0.36
N PRO A 109 2.41 8.61 -0.78
CA PRO A 109 3.66 9.33 -1.00
C PRO A 109 3.68 10.73 -0.36
N ALA A 110 3.33 10.83 0.91
CA ALA A 110 3.45 12.02 1.74
C ALA A 110 3.51 11.66 3.23
N LEU A 111 3.90 12.62 4.06
CA LEU A 111 3.86 12.50 5.52
C LEU A 111 2.45 12.84 6.02
N LEU A 112 1.57 11.83 6.10
CA LEU A 112 0.24 12.03 6.65
C LEU A 112 0.29 12.57 8.09
N PRO A 113 -0.65 13.41 8.49
CA PRO A 113 -1.91 13.78 7.82
C PRO A 113 -1.77 14.89 6.77
N SER A 114 -0.56 15.33 6.43
CA SER A 114 -0.32 16.35 5.40
C SER A 114 -0.45 15.76 3.99
N PHE A 115 -0.90 16.57 3.03
CA PHE A 115 -0.94 16.22 1.61
C PHE A 115 -1.72 14.93 1.28
N LYS A 116 -2.87 14.70 1.90
CA LYS A 116 -3.80 13.65 1.50
C LYS A 116 -4.18 13.77 0.02
N GLY A 117 -4.51 12.66 -0.63
CA GLY A 117 -4.97 12.60 -2.01
C GLY A 117 -3.84 12.71 -3.04
N LEU A 118 -4.10 13.35 -4.17
CA LEU A 118 -3.22 13.33 -5.34
C LEU A 118 -2.21 14.49 -5.36
N ASN A 119 -1.24 14.38 -6.28
CA ASN A 119 -0.22 15.41 -6.57
C ASN A 119 0.63 15.83 -5.37
N THR A 120 0.91 14.92 -4.46
CA THR A 120 1.58 15.17 -3.18
C THR A 120 2.95 15.81 -3.34
N HIS A 121 3.77 15.34 -4.28
CA HIS A 121 5.13 15.85 -4.52
C HIS A 121 5.12 17.32 -4.97
N GLN A 122 4.30 17.64 -5.97
CA GLN A 122 4.19 19.01 -6.45
C GLN A 122 3.66 19.94 -5.36
N ARG A 123 2.62 19.50 -4.62
CA ARG A 123 2.05 20.28 -3.52
C ARG A 123 3.05 20.52 -2.39
N ALA A 124 3.90 19.55 -2.09
CA ALA A 124 4.96 19.70 -1.09
C ALA A 124 5.99 20.76 -1.53
N ILE A 125 6.38 20.75 -2.80
CA ILE A 125 7.30 21.75 -3.38
C ILE A 125 6.65 23.13 -3.37
N ASP A 126 5.42 23.26 -3.89
CA ASP A 126 4.69 24.53 -3.98
C ASP A 126 4.47 25.19 -2.62
N GLN A 127 4.29 24.38 -1.56
CA GLN A 127 4.15 24.89 -0.19
C GLN A 127 5.48 25.15 0.51
N GLY A 128 6.61 24.85 -0.13
CA GLY A 128 7.94 25.12 0.38
C GLY A 128 8.30 24.36 1.65
N VAL A 129 7.68 23.19 1.88
CA VAL A 129 8.03 22.35 3.04
C VAL A 129 9.47 21.83 2.89
N LYS A 130 10.15 21.62 4.03
CA LYS A 130 11.56 21.18 4.02
C LYS A 130 11.71 19.67 4.10
N PHE A 131 10.66 18.97 4.47
CA PHE A 131 10.61 17.51 4.56
C PHE A 131 9.35 16.97 3.90
N SER A 132 9.50 15.86 3.22
CA SER A 132 8.43 15.04 2.67
C SER A 132 8.77 13.57 2.91
N GLY A 133 8.01 12.64 2.36
CA GLY A 133 8.27 11.22 2.56
C GLY A 133 7.07 10.37 2.16
N CYS A 134 6.97 9.21 2.78
CA CYS A 134 5.84 8.30 2.57
C CYS A 134 5.28 7.80 3.91
N THR A 135 4.04 7.34 3.86
CA THR A 135 3.29 6.80 5.01
C THR A 135 2.66 5.47 4.62
N VAL A 136 2.91 4.44 5.41
CA VAL A 136 2.11 3.20 5.40
C VAL A 136 1.03 3.33 6.46
N HIS A 137 -0.22 3.13 6.07
CA HIS A 137 -1.37 3.28 6.95
C HIS A 137 -2.46 2.25 6.66
N MET A 138 -3.32 1.99 7.64
CA MET A 138 -4.53 1.20 7.41
C MET A 138 -5.52 1.97 6.54
N VAL A 139 -6.25 1.26 5.69
CA VAL A 139 -7.34 1.87 4.90
C VAL A 139 -8.56 2.06 5.78
N ARG A 140 -9.20 3.23 5.66
CA ARG A 140 -10.47 3.63 6.25
C ARG A 140 -11.36 4.26 5.19
N SER A 141 -12.61 4.58 5.54
CA SER A 141 -13.58 5.20 4.60
C SER A 141 -13.17 6.61 4.14
N GLY A 142 -12.48 7.36 4.99
CA GLY A 142 -11.88 8.65 4.62
C GLY A 142 -10.58 8.45 3.82
N VAL A 143 -10.33 9.36 2.88
CA VAL A 143 -9.12 9.30 2.04
C VAL A 143 -7.88 9.57 2.89
N ASP A 144 -6.97 8.59 2.94
CA ASP A 144 -5.71 8.67 3.66
C ASP A 144 -5.85 9.06 5.16
N GLU A 145 -6.86 8.50 5.84
CA GLU A 145 -7.21 8.84 7.24
C GLU A 145 -6.99 7.73 8.26
N GLY A 146 -6.62 6.55 7.84
CA GLY A 146 -6.47 5.42 8.75
C GLY A 146 -5.24 5.50 9.64
N PRO A 147 -5.15 4.63 10.66
CA PRO A 147 -4.01 4.52 11.56
C PRO A 147 -2.68 4.40 10.83
N ILE A 148 -1.73 5.25 11.19
CA ILE A 148 -0.39 5.29 10.60
C ILE A 148 0.46 4.18 11.22
N ILE A 149 0.97 3.29 10.38
CA ILE A 149 1.84 2.18 10.81
C ILE A 149 3.29 2.63 10.89
N SER A 150 3.77 3.32 9.87
CA SER A 150 5.13 3.88 9.88
C SER A 150 5.29 4.94 8.80
N GLN A 151 6.30 5.78 8.96
CA GLN A 151 6.62 6.85 8.02
C GLN A 151 8.12 6.86 7.75
N ALA A 152 8.49 7.23 6.53
CA ALA A 152 9.88 7.49 6.16
C ALA A 152 10.00 8.90 5.58
N VAL A 153 11.06 9.60 5.95
CA VAL A 153 11.25 11.04 5.70
C VAL A 153 12.42 11.27 4.76
N THR A 154 12.31 12.25 3.88
CA THR A 154 13.41 12.79 3.07
C THR A 154 13.35 14.32 3.03
N SER A 155 14.48 14.98 2.75
CA SER A 155 14.50 16.43 2.48
C SER A 155 13.74 16.76 1.19
N VAL A 156 13.26 18.00 1.13
CA VAL A 156 12.84 18.65 -0.11
C VAL A 156 13.90 19.72 -0.42
N ASP A 157 14.66 19.47 -1.46
CA ASP A 157 15.79 20.32 -1.84
C ASP A 157 15.30 21.50 -2.70
N SER A 158 16.07 22.60 -2.72
CA SER A 158 15.67 23.84 -3.39
C SER A 158 15.55 23.72 -4.91
N ASP A 159 16.21 22.74 -5.51
CA ASP A 159 16.23 22.43 -6.94
C ASP A 159 15.33 21.23 -7.31
N ASP A 160 14.56 20.73 -6.36
CA ASP A 160 13.61 19.64 -6.63
C ASP A 160 12.50 20.07 -7.59
N ASN A 161 12.18 19.16 -8.47
CA ASN A 161 10.89 19.08 -9.14
C ASN A 161 10.14 17.82 -8.71
N ALA A 162 8.86 17.72 -9.05
CA ALA A 162 8.01 16.60 -8.64
C ALA A 162 8.59 15.22 -9.03
N LYS A 163 9.33 15.12 -10.14
CA LYS A 163 9.96 13.89 -10.61
C LYS A 163 11.14 13.48 -9.72
N LEU A 164 12.01 14.41 -9.36
CA LEU A 164 13.16 14.13 -8.48
C LEU A 164 12.71 13.74 -7.08
N LEU A 165 11.80 14.51 -6.49
CA LEU A 165 11.22 14.21 -5.18
C LEU A 165 10.48 12.88 -5.18
N SER A 166 9.68 12.60 -6.21
CA SER A 166 8.96 11.32 -6.36
C SER A 166 9.93 10.13 -6.41
N ALA A 167 11.03 10.22 -7.16
CA ALA A 167 12.01 9.14 -7.24
C ALA A 167 12.67 8.85 -5.87
N ARG A 168 12.99 9.90 -5.09
CA ARG A 168 13.55 9.78 -3.74
C ARG A 168 12.54 9.14 -2.77
N ILE A 169 11.29 9.59 -2.80
CA ILE A 169 10.21 9.04 -1.96
C ILE A 169 9.93 7.58 -2.34
N LEU A 170 9.90 7.25 -3.63
CA LEU A 170 9.67 5.88 -4.10
C LEU A 170 10.72 4.89 -3.55
N ASN A 171 11.98 5.30 -3.43
CA ASN A 171 13.02 4.47 -2.81
C ASN A 171 12.72 4.18 -1.32
N LEU A 172 12.13 5.14 -0.61
CA LEU A 172 11.69 4.93 0.77
C LEU A 172 10.48 3.99 0.84
N GLU A 173 9.50 4.17 -0.05
CA GLU A 173 8.32 3.31 -0.15
C GLU A 173 8.73 1.85 -0.36
N HIS A 174 9.66 1.59 -1.28
CA HIS A 174 10.16 0.26 -1.62
C HIS A 174 10.81 -0.48 -0.45
N ARG A 175 11.25 0.23 0.57
CA ARG A 175 11.81 -0.32 1.80
C ARG A 175 10.78 -0.41 2.92
N LEU A 176 10.00 0.65 3.11
CA LEU A 176 9.06 0.78 4.22
C LEU A 176 7.85 -0.15 4.07
N TYR A 177 7.29 -0.25 2.86
CA TYR A 177 6.06 -1.01 2.65
C TYR A 177 6.24 -2.52 2.89
N PRO A 178 7.28 -3.18 2.34
CA PRO A 178 7.57 -4.56 2.68
C PRO A 178 7.80 -4.78 4.17
N LEU A 179 8.53 -3.88 4.84
CA LEU A 179 8.76 -3.96 6.29
C LEU A 179 7.43 -3.96 7.06
N CYS A 180 6.54 -3.01 6.76
CA CYS A 180 5.23 -2.95 7.42
C CYS A 180 4.39 -4.21 7.18
N LEU A 181 4.41 -4.77 5.97
CA LEU A 181 3.72 -6.03 5.69
C LEU A 181 4.28 -7.18 6.55
N GLN A 182 5.60 -7.29 6.70
CA GLN A 182 6.22 -8.32 7.53
C GLN A 182 5.86 -8.16 9.02
N LEU A 183 5.79 -6.93 9.53
CA LEU A 183 5.35 -6.68 10.91
C LEU A 183 3.94 -7.23 11.19
N PHE A 184 3.00 -7.09 10.24
CA PHE A 184 1.67 -7.71 10.35
C PHE A 184 1.72 -9.23 10.19
N ALA A 185 2.51 -9.74 9.26
CA ALA A 185 2.62 -11.18 9.02
C ALA A 185 3.22 -11.95 10.20
N GLU A 186 4.08 -11.29 10.99
CA GLU A 186 4.70 -11.85 12.20
C GLU A 186 3.92 -11.55 13.48
N ASP A 187 2.72 -10.97 13.39
CA ASP A 187 1.89 -10.55 14.53
C ASP A 187 2.59 -9.56 15.48
N LEU A 188 3.55 -8.78 14.95
CA LEU A 188 4.31 -7.78 15.71
C LEU A 188 3.59 -6.44 15.86
N VAL A 189 2.55 -6.22 15.04
CA VAL A 189 1.72 -5.00 15.04
C VAL A 189 0.25 -5.39 15.00
N SER A 190 -0.55 -4.70 15.79
CA SER A 190 -2.01 -4.83 15.81
C SER A 190 -2.69 -3.46 15.89
N ILE A 191 -3.99 -3.42 15.62
CA ILE A 191 -4.79 -2.19 15.69
C ILE A 191 -5.91 -2.38 16.71
N ALA A 192 -5.98 -1.52 17.72
CA ALA A 192 -7.06 -1.48 18.67
C ALA A 192 -7.55 -0.03 18.86
N GLN A 193 -8.85 0.19 18.77
CA GLN A 193 -9.47 1.53 18.87
C GLN A 193 -8.81 2.58 17.96
N ASP A 194 -8.53 2.18 16.71
CA ASP A 194 -7.80 2.98 15.71
C ASP A 194 -6.40 3.47 16.14
N LYS A 195 -5.81 2.83 17.14
CA LYS A 195 -4.42 3.03 17.54
C LYS A 195 -3.57 1.83 17.16
N VAL A 196 -2.35 2.11 16.71
CA VAL A 196 -1.36 1.07 16.41
C VAL A 196 -0.69 0.63 17.70
N ILE A 197 -0.66 -0.68 17.92
CA ILE A 197 0.01 -1.31 19.06
C ILE A 197 1.19 -2.10 18.51
N TYR A 198 2.40 -1.83 19.04
CA TYR A 198 3.64 -2.48 18.65
C TYR A 198 4.13 -3.37 19.78
N THR A 199 4.68 -4.53 19.42
CA THR A 199 5.52 -5.30 20.34
C THR A 199 6.89 -4.62 20.49
N GLU A 200 7.66 -4.99 21.53
CA GLU A 200 9.04 -4.50 21.69
C GLU A 200 9.89 -4.84 20.46
N LYS A 201 9.79 -6.07 19.96
CA LYS A 201 10.47 -6.50 18.73
C LYS A 201 10.12 -5.62 17.51
N ALA A 202 8.86 -5.22 17.36
CA ALA A 202 8.47 -4.32 16.28
C ALA A 202 9.16 -2.95 16.40
N LEU A 203 9.25 -2.42 17.63
CA LEU A 203 9.92 -1.14 17.88
C LEU A 203 11.43 -1.22 17.62
N GLU A 204 12.08 -2.33 17.94
CA GLU A 204 13.49 -2.56 17.60
C GLU A 204 13.69 -2.56 16.08
N VAL A 205 12.92 -3.36 15.34
CA VAL A 205 12.97 -3.43 13.88
C VAL A 205 12.75 -2.05 13.23
N LEU A 206 11.78 -1.27 13.73
CA LEU A 206 11.51 0.07 13.22
C LEU A 206 12.64 1.07 13.54
N ARG A 207 13.32 0.95 14.69
CA ARG A 207 14.49 1.78 15.03
C ARG A 207 15.71 1.47 14.15
N GLU A 208 15.87 0.22 13.75
CA GLU A 208 16.93 -0.19 12.82
C GLU A 208 16.66 0.22 11.37
N PHE A 209 15.41 0.58 11.05
CA PHE A 209 15.02 1.12 9.76
C PHE A 209 15.66 2.50 9.58
N LYS A 210 16.95 2.50 9.19
CA LYS A 210 17.68 3.73 8.87
C LYS A 210 17.25 4.24 7.49
N ILE A 211 16.82 5.48 7.49
CA ILE A 211 16.51 6.24 6.28
C ILE A 211 17.81 6.57 5.53
#